data_a7e3d162dc658b4a658c05cf2613bb01
#
_entry.id   a7e3d162dc658b4a658c05cf2613bb01
#
_cell.length_a   1.000
_cell.length_b   1.000
_cell.length_c   1.000
_cell.angle_alpha   90.00
_cell.angle_beta   90.00
_cell.angle_gamma   90.00
#
_symmetry.space_group_name_H-M   'P 1'
#
loop_
_entity.id
_entity.type
_entity.pdbx_description
1 polymer ?
#
loop_
_entity_poly.entity_id
_entity_poly.type
_entity_poly.pdbx_seq_one_letter_code
_entity_poly.pdbx_strand_id
1 'polypeptide(L)'
;MAIILRLVQQYLPSHKQQFHALEKQFAELEHRGILPRGERMAPLSGREAANTIVWQCRFDSLAAAEKALKEIENSPEHTELAGKQHPLFQQSWIEFYEVLEY
;
A
#
# COMPACT_ATOMS: atom_id res chain seq x y z
N MET A 1 -10.56 3.92 18.83
CA MET A 1 -10.57 4.78 17.61
C MET A 1 -9.92 4.01 16.47
N ALA A 2 -10.68 3.73 15.45
CA ALA A 2 -10.12 3.01 14.29
C ALA A 2 -9.42 3.98 13.33
N ILE A 3 -8.32 3.53 12.78
CA ILE A 3 -7.49 4.27 11.83
C ILE A 3 -7.41 3.49 10.52
N ILE A 4 -7.59 4.20 9.42
CA ILE A 4 -7.30 3.65 8.09
C ILE A 4 -5.95 4.20 7.63
N LEU A 5 -5.04 3.30 7.35
CA LEU A 5 -3.78 3.62 6.69
C LEU A 5 -3.98 3.43 5.18
N ARG A 6 -3.70 4.45 4.42
CA ARG A 6 -3.77 4.39 2.96
C ARG A 6 -2.41 4.69 2.36
N LEU A 7 -1.99 3.84 1.47
CA LEU A 7 -0.79 4.04 0.66
C LEU A 7 -1.26 4.30 -0.76
N VAL A 8 -1.04 5.51 -1.24
CA VAL A 8 -1.43 5.92 -2.60
C VAL A 8 -0.20 5.83 -3.49
N GLN A 9 -0.27 5.03 -4.53
CA GLN A 9 0.87 4.70 -5.38
C GLN A 9 0.52 5.02 -6.84
N GLN A 10 1.18 6.03 -7.40
CA GLN A 10 1.08 6.33 -8.82
C GLN A 10 2.30 5.75 -9.51
N TYR A 11 2.07 4.85 -10.45
CA TYR A 11 3.13 4.23 -11.23
C TYR A 11 3.29 4.91 -12.58
N LEU A 12 4.47 4.77 -13.17
CA LEU A 12 4.70 5.22 -14.53
C LEU A 12 3.83 4.42 -15.50
N PRO A 13 2.96 5.05 -16.30
CA PRO A 13 2.01 4.32 -17.15
C PRO A 13 2.67 3.31 -18.09
N SER A 14 3.88 3.60 -18.55
CA SER A 14 4.66 2.71 -19.43
C SER A 14 5.12 1.41 -18.72
N HIS A 15 5.05 1.36 -17.38
CA HIS A 15 5.49 0.22 -16.59
C HIS A 15 4.33 -0.46 -15.83
N LYS A 16 3.11 -0.28 -16.33
CA LYS A 16 1.91 -0.81 -15.67
C LYS A 16 1.99 -2.31 -15.38
N GLN A 17 2.38 -3.11 -16.35
CA GLN A 17 2.42 -4.56 -16.18
C GLN A 17 3.45 -4.99 -15.14
N GLN A 18 4.64 -4.39 -15.18
CA GLN A 18 5.70 -4.66 -14.21
C GLN A 18 5.29 -4.26 -12.80
N PHE A 19 4.66 -3.09 -12.68
CA PHE A 19 4.19 -2.59 -11.38
C PHE A 19 3.14 -3.53 -10.77
N HIS A 20 2.15 -3.93 -11.56
CA HIS A 20 1.10 -4.85 -11.09
C HIS A 20 1.66 -6.23 -10.74
N ALA A 21 2.65 -6.73 -11.49
CA ALA A 21 3.28 -8.00 -11.18
C ALA A 21 3.96 -7.97 -9.80
N LEU A 22 4.63 -6.86 -9.46
CA LEU A 22 5.24 -6.69 -8.15
C LEU A 22 4.18 -6.52 -7.05
N GLU A 23 3.08 -5.81 -7.32
CA GLU A 23 1.98 -5.69 -6.38
C GLU A 23 1.38 -7.06 -6.02
N LYS A 24 1.26 -7.96 -6.99
CA LYS A 24 0.81 -9.34 -6.73
C LYS A 24 1.75 -10.08 -5.80
N GLN A 25 3.05 -9.86 -5.91
CA GLN A 25 4.03 -10.46 -5.00
C GLN A 25 3.91 -9.91 -3.59
N PHE A 26 3.69 -8.60 -3.42
CA PHE A 26 3.39 -8.04 -2.12
C PHE A 26 2.11 -8.63 -1.53
N ALA A 27 1.05 -8.75 -2.33
CA ALA A 27 -0.20 -9.34 -1.87
C ALA A 27 -0.02 -10.79 -1.41
N GLU A 28 0.85 -11.54 -2.08
CA GLU A 28 1.17 -12.92 -1.68
C GLU A 28 1.85 -12.96 -0.31
N LEU A 29 2.77 -12.04 -0.03
CA LEU A 29 3.39 -11.92 1.30
C LEU A 29 2.35 -11.60 2.38
N GLU A 30 1.37 -10.76 2.05
CA GLU A 30 0.26 -10.44 2.96
C GLU A 30 -0.61 -11.66 3.23
N HIS A 31 -0.94 -12.43 2.20
CA HIS A 31 -1.74 -13.65 2.34
C HIS A 31 -1.03 -14.73 3.16
N ARG A 32 0.30 -14.74 3.13
CA ARG A 32 1.12 -15.66 3.93
C ARG A 32 1.36 -15.15 5.35
N GLY A 33 0.85 -13.98 5.71
CA GLY A 33 0.99 -13.40 7.04
C GLY A 33 2.35 -12.77 7.33
N ILE A 34 3.19 -12.57 6.30
CA ILE A 34 4.51 -11.94 6.45
C ILE A 34 4.37 -10.41 6.58
N LEU A 35 3.39 -9.84 5.90
CA LEU A 35 3.07 -8.41 5.94
C LEU A 35 1.62 -8.20 6.37
N PRO A 36 1.27 -7.03 6.92
CA PRO A 36 -0.11 -6.70 7.20
C PRO A 36 -0.97 -6.77 5.94
N ARG A 37 -2.13 -7.42 6.06
CA ARG A 37 -3.02 -7.63 4.93
C ARG A 37 -3.91 -6.42 4.70
N GLY A 38 -3.84 -5.85 3.49
CA GLY A 38 -4.67 -4.73 3.07
C GLY A 38 -5.52 -5.07 1.86
N GLU A 39 -6.38 -4.13 1.47
CA GLU A 39 -7.10 -4.18 0.21
C GLU A 39 -6.43 -3.27 -0.81
N ARG A 40 -6.49 -3.66 -2.07
CA ARG A 40 -6.02 -2.85 -3.17
C ARG A 40 -7.18 -2.39 -4.04
N MET A 41 -7.13 -1.13 -4.43
CA MET A 41 -8.18 -0.50 -5.23
C MET A 41 -7.55 0.30 -6.35
N ALA A 42 -8.19 0.26 -7.52
CA ALA A 42 -7.86 1.13 -8.63
C ALA A 42 -9.01 2.10 -8.86
N PRO A 43 -8.76 3.38 -9.14
CA PRO A 43 -9.83 4.33 -9.37
C PRO A 43 -10.56 4.06 -10.70
N LEU A 44 -11.88 3.99 -10.63
CA LEU A 44 -12.75 3.96 -11.82
C LEU A 44 -13.18 5.37 -12.17
N SER A 45 -13.47 6.18 -11.15
CA SER A 45 -13.71 7.61 -11.26
C SER A 45 -13.34 8.24 -9.93
N GLY A 46 -12.96 9.51 -9.96
CA GLY A 46 -12.55 10.23 -8.75
C GLY A 46 -11.37 11.14 -9.05
N ARG A 47 -10.75 11.59 -7.96
CA ARG A 47 -9.67 12.57 -8.04
C ARG A 47 -8.36 11.97 -8.54
N GLU A 48 -8.09 10.70 -8.17
CA GLU A 48 -6.81 10.08 -8.48
C GLU A 48 -6.70 9.68 -9.95
N ALA A 49 -5.51 9.78 -10.50
CA ALA A 49 -5.23 9.39 -11.88
C ALA A 49 -5.42 7.89 -12.10
N ALA A 50 -5.68 7.47 -13.33
CA ALA A 50 -5.91 6.07 -13.67
C ALA A 50 -4.71 5.16 -13.37
N ASN A 51 -3.49 5.71 -13.39
CA ASN A 51 -2.26 4.98 -13.06
C ASN A 51 -1.97 4.98 -11.55
N THR A 52 -3.02 4.76 -10.75
CA THR A 52 -2.94 4.75 -9.29
C THR A 52 -3.43 3.41 -8.75
N ILE A 53 -2.72 2.90 -7.74
CA ILE A 53 -3.21 1.83 -6.88
C ILE A 53 -3.23 2.38 -5.46
N VAL A 54 -4.35 2.20 -4.79
CA VAL A 54 -4.49 2.52 -3.37
C VAL A 54 -4.50 1.22 -2.58
N TRP A 55 -3.56 1.09 -1.66
CA TRP A 55 -3.56 0.02 -0.66
C TRP A 55 -4.07 0.62 0.64
N GLN A 56 -5.01 -0.05 1.31
CA GLN A 56 -5.49 0.42 2.61
C GLN A 56 -5.68 -0.72 3.59
N CYS A 57 -5.46 -0.41 4.85
CA CYS A 57 -5.58 -1.35 5.94
C CYS A 57 -6.17 -0.64 7.16
N ARG A 58 -7.05 -1.34 7.87
CA ARG A 58 -7.70 -0.83 9.07
C ARG A 58 -6.96 -1.33 10.31
N PHE A 59 -6.72 -0.41 11.25
CA PHE A 59 -6.10 -0.70 12.55
C PHE A 59 -6.97 -0.17 13.67
N ASP A 60 -6.87 -0.77 14.85
CA ASP A 60 -7.65 -0.36 16.01
C ASP A 60 -7.15 0.95 16.64
N SER A 61 -5.91 1.34 16.34
CA SER A 61 -5.31 2.56 16.90
C SER A 61 -4.19 3.06 15.98
N LEU A 62 -3.81 4.32 16.16
CA LEU A 62 -2.66 4.90 15.48
C LEU A 62 -1.37 4.18 15.86
N ALA A 63 -1.22 3.80 17.12
CA ALA A 63 -0.03 3.06 17.56
C ALA A 63 0.10 1.71 16.84
N ALA A 64 -1.03 1.00 16.64
CA ALA A 64 -1.04 -0.25 15.88
C ALA A 64 -0.64 -0.05 14.42
N ALA A 65 -1.12 1.04 13.79
CA ALA A 65 -0.77 1.39 12.42
C ALA A 65 0.72 1.71 12.29
N GLU A 66 1.27 2.49 13.21
CA GLU A 66 2.69 2.84 13.23
C GLU A 66 3.58 1.61 13.44
N LYS A 67 3.15 0.69 14.32
CA LYS A 67 3.85 -0.58 14.53
C LYS A 67 3.88 -1.41 13.25
N ALA A 68 2.76 -1.49 12.55
CA ALA A 68 2.66 -2.21 11.27
C ALA A 68 3.59 -1.61 10.21
N LEU A 69 3.67 -0.27 10.12
CA LEU A 69 4.61 0.38 9.20
C LEU A 69 6.06 0.01 9.49
N LYS A 70 6.45 -0.04 10.77
CA LYS A 70 7.81 -0.45 11.15
C LYS A 70 8.07 -1.91 10.78
N GLU A 71 7.10 -2.79 10.96
CA GLU A 71 7.22 -4.19 10.56
C GLU A 71 7.42 -4.32 9.05
N ILE A 72 6.68 -3.53 8.27
CA ILE A 72 6.84 -3.48 6.82
C ILE A 72 8.26 -3.02 6.45
N GLU A 73 8.71 -1.91 7.03
CA GLU A 73 10.04 -1.36 6.75
C GLU A 73 11.18 -2.31 7.12
N ASN A 74 10.99 -3.12 8.15
CA ASN A 74 12.00 -4.05 8.65
C ASN A 74 11.92 -5.43 7.99
N SER A 75 10.95 -5.67 7.11
CA SER A 75 10.81 -6.96 6.43
C SER A 75 11.81 -7.08 5.29
N PRO A 76 12.71 -8.09 5.30
CA PRO A 76 13.64 -8.31 4.17
C PRO A 76 12.92 -8.57 2.86
N GLU A 77 11.83 -9.31 2.89
CA GLU A 77 11.03 -9.63 1.70
C GLU A 77 10.41 -8.36 1.10
N HIS A 78 9.90 -7.47 1.95
CA HIS A 78 9.37 -6.18 1.51
C HIS A 78 10.47 -5.32 0.89
N THR A 79 11.62 -5.25 1.54
CA THR A 79 12.76 -4.44 1.07
C THR A 79 13.21 -4.87 -0.32
N GLU A 80 13.27 -6.17 -0.57
CA GLU A 80 13.66 -6.71 -1.87
C GLU A 80 12.68 -6.28 -2.97
N LEU A 81 11.38 -6.48 -2.74
CA LEU A 81 10.34 -6.11 -3.71
C LEU A 81 10.26 -4.60 -3.90
N ALA A 82 10.37 -3.83 -2.81
CA ALA A 82 10.34 -2.38 -2.86
C ALA A 82 11.48 -1.81 -3.69
N GLY A 83 12.67 -2.40 -3.59
CA GLY A 83 13.80 -2.01 -4.42
C GLY A 83 13.56 -2.19 -5.91
N LYS A 84 12.84 -3.24 -6.29
CA LYS A 84 12.44 -3.48 -7.68
C LYS A 84 11.32 -2.55 -8.14
N GLN A 85 10.42 -2.17 -7.24
CA GLN A 85 9.26 -1.34 -7.56
C GLN A 85 9.58 0.16 -7.57
N HIS A 86 10.53 0.59 -6.75
CA HIS A 86 10.87 2.01 -6.59
C HIS A 86 11.08 2.75 -7.91
N PRO A 87 11.85 2.23 -8.90
CA PRO A 87 12.04 2.92 -10.17
C PRO A 87 10.78 3.06 -11.02
N LEU A 88 9.72 2.33 -10.68
CA LEU A 88 8.47 2.31 -11.43
C LEU A 88 7.45 3.33 -10.92
N PHE A 89 7.74 3.98 -9.79
CA PHE A 89 6.86 5.02 -9.24
C PHE A 89 7.00 6.34 -9.99
N GLN A 90 5.86 6.98 -10.21
CA GLN A 90 5.80 8.39 -10.53
C GLN A 90 5.80 9.21 -9.24
N GLN A 91 4.95 8.81 -8.28
CA GLN A 91 4.93 9.35 -6.92
C GLN A 91 4.14 8.42 -6.00
N SER A 92 4.40 8.54 -4.71
CA SER A 92 3.64 7.81 -3.70
C SER A 92 3.59 8.62 -2.42
N TRP A 93 2.53 8.40 -1.62
CA TRP A 93 2.41 9.03 -0.31
C TRP A 93 1.56 8.18 0.61
N ILE A 94 1.68 8.45 1.92
CA ILE A 94 0.93 7.77 2.96
C ILE A 94 -0.09 8.74 3.55
N GLU A 95 -1.29 8.23 3.79
CA GLU A 95 -2.36 8.98 4.44
C GLU A 95 -2.89 8.19 5.64
N PHE A 96 -3.27 8.89 6.68
CA PHE A 96 -3.97 8.32 7.82
C PHE A 96 -5.33 8.97 7.95
N TYR A 97 -6.36 8.18 8.13
CA TYR A 97 -7.72 8.64 8.37
C TYR A 97 -8.22 8.08 9.69
N GLU A 98 -8.90 8.92 10.47
CA GLU A 98 -9.66 8.46 11.62
C GLU A 98 -11.06 8.07 11.15
N VAL A 99 -11.53 6.90 11.57
CA VAL A 99 -12.93 6.51 11.33
C VAL A 99 -13.81 7.22 12.34
N LEU A 100 -14.69 8.09 11.85
CA LEU A 100 -15.60 8.83 12.70
C LEU A 100 -16.84 8.00 12.98
N GLU A 101 -17.21 7.95 14.27
CA GLU A 101 -18.41 7.23 14.72
C GLU A 101 -19.40 8.24 15.28
N TYR A 102 -20.52 8.41 14.60
CA TYR A 102 -21.58 9.31 15.03
C TYR A 102 -22.76 8.55 15.62
#